data_e86732ecc8605ee483cbbbf00c843287
#
_entry.id   e86732ecc8605ee483cbbbf00c843287
#
_cell.length_a   1.000
_cell.length_b   1.000
_cell.length_c   1.000
_cell.angle_alpha   90.00
_cell.angle_beta   90.00
_cell.angle_gamma   90.00
#
_symmetry.space_group_name_H-M   'P 1'
#
loop_
_entity.id
_entity.type
_entity.pdbx_description
1 polymer ?
#
loop_
_entity_poly.entity_id
_entity_poly.type
_entity_poly.pdbx_seq_one_letter_code
_entity_poly.pdbx_strand_id
1 'polypeptide(L)'
;VSIAFIPLVLLRRKEPSSTFAWIFVLLAFPALGIVLFWYLGRDRVRRPIRTRLEVSSVMRQRLEDRITGSVTMPVAARNSLLEAQPEELRGVMRLATKMGRADLVKGNRVELLVGALPTYDALVRAIDAATQHVHLEFYAFRRGEAADRVIKALERAADRGVKVRLLYDAFGSLGVGRALRGLRRHGGKAFPFFPLDPIRRAATINLRNHRKVVVIDGALGYCGGINVGDEFVPWRDVMLRIEGPAVSQLQAVFVEDWFFATRESLDEDACFPPLEDKGESILQCVQSGPDQTVESIHRLYFAAIASARERVWISTPYFVPDRAVLLALQTAALRGVDVRVVVPAHSNYPIAKWAGESFYDELLGAGVRLFEYGPEMLHTKALVVDGRFATVGSANLDVRSFRLNFELVVVVYDEDIVFELTELHSSDQRSSRELAHAVWEKRGWGARIREGVGRLVSPML
;
A
#
# COMPACT_ATOMS: atom_id res chain seq x y z
N VAL A 1 -38.44 -10.09 -16.95
CA VAL A 1 -37.76 -8.90 -16.39
C VAL A 1 -36.26 -9.18 -16.19
N SER A 2 -35.86 -10.26 -15.54
CA SER A 2 -34.44 -10.58 -15.27
C SER A 2 -33.60 -10.80 -16.55
N ILE A 3 -34.17 -11.39 -17.60
CA ILE A 3 -33.49 -11.58 -18.90
C ILE A 3 -33.08 -10.22 -19.51
N ALA A 4 -33.87 -9.17 -19.31
CA ALA A 4 -33.53 -7.83 -19.79
C ALA A 4 -32.28 -7.22 -19.12
N PHE A 5 -31.83 -7.77 -17.98
CA PHE A 5 -30.58 -7.36 -17.33
C PHE A 5 -29.33 -8.08 -17.87
N ILE A 6 -29.47 -9.19 -18.63
CA ILE A 6 -28.34 -9.93 -19.18
C ILE A 6 -27.46 -9.04 -20.09
N PRO A 7 -28.00 -8.26 -21.04
CA PRO A 7 -27.18 -7.32 -21.81
C PRO A 7 -26.40 -6.34 -20.95
N LEU A 8 -27.00 -5.85 -19.86
CA LEU A 8 -26.33 -4.98 -18.91
C LEU A 8 -25.15 -5.64 -18.19
N VAL A 9 -25.25 -6.94 -17.89
CA VAL A 9 -24.14 -7.73 -17.33
C VAL A 9 -23.04 -7.90 -18.36
N LEU A 10 -23.36 -8.28 -19.59
CA LEU A 10 -22.42 -8.51 -20.69
C LEU A 10 -21.66 -7.23 -21.09
N LEU A 11 -22.33 -6.10 -21.17
CA LEU A 11 -21.72 -4.81 -21.52
C LEU A 11 -20.68 -4.34 -20.50
N ARG A 12 -20.63 -4.92 -19.29
CA ARG A 12 -19.68 -4.54 -18.25
C ARG A 12 -18.30 -5.15 -18.40
N ARG A 13 -18.11 -6.09 -19.32
CA ARG A 13 -16.81 -6.74 -19.59
C ARG A 13 -16.09 -7.21 -18.31
N LYS A 14 -16.85 -7.79 -17.37
CA LYS A 14 -16.29 -8.43 -16.18
C LYS A 14 -15.59 -9.75 -16.57
N GLU A 15 -14.83 -10.30 -15.65
CA GLU A 15 -14.28 -11.66 -15.73
C GLU A 15 -15.39 -12.64 -16.14
N PRO A 16 -15.13 -13.59 -17.06
CA PRO A 16 -16.14 -14.53 -17.54
C PRO A 16 -16.86 -15.28 -16.41
N SER A 17 -16.13 -15.74 -15.40
CA SER A 17 -16.68 -16.42 -14.22
C SER A 17 -17.67 -15.55 -13.44
N SER A 18 -17.34 -14.30 -13.20
CA SER A 18 -18.22 -13.32 -12.54
C SER A 18 -19.45 -13.00 -13.39
N THR A 19 -19.27 -12.91 -14.71
CA THR A 19 -20.37 -12.69 -15.68
C THR A 19 -21.36 -13.86 -15.64
N PHE A 20 -20.87 -15.10 -15.72
CA PHE A 20 -21.70 -16.30 -15.61
C PHE A 20 -22.42 -16.40 -14.26
N ALA A 21 -21.73 -16.11 -13.15
CA ALA A 21 -22.33 -16.12 -11.83
C ALA A 21 -23.51 -15.12 -11.72
N TRP A 22 -23.36 -13.91 -12.25
CA TRP A 22 -24.43 -12.91 -12.27
C TRP A 22 -25.61 -13.32 -13.17
N ILE A 23 -25.34 -13.90 -14.35
CA ILE A 23 -26.39 -14.41 -15.23
C ILE A 23 -27.15 -15.54 -14.53
N PHE A 24 -26.45 -16.47 -13.88
CA PHE A 24 -27.06 -17.57 -13.11
C PHE A 24 -27.93 -17.04 -11.97
N VAL A 25 -27.44 -16.09 -11.16
CA VAL A 25 -28.21 -15.49 -10.05
C VAL A 25 -29.45 -14.78 -10.56
N LEU A 26 -29.37 -14.05 -11.69
CA LEU A 26 -30.51 -13.38 -12.31
C LEU A 26 -31.56 -14.36 -12.85
N LEU A 27 -31.15 -15.53 -13.32
CA LEU A 27 -32.07 -16.55 -13.85
C LEU A 27 -32.67 -17.39 -12.73
N ALA A 28 -31.86 -17.83 -11.74
CA ALA A 28 -32.30 -18.69 -10.65
C ALA A 28 -33.17 -17.95 -9.61
N PHE A 29 -32.87 -16.65 -9.36
CA PHE A 29 -33.55 -15.84 -8.35
C PHE A 29 -33.93 -14.46 -8.95
N PRO A 30 -34.95 -14.38 -9.82
CA PRO A 30 -35.21 -13.17 -10.62
C PRO A 30 -35.35 -11.87 -9.82
N ALA A 31 -36.17 -11.85 -8.78
CA ALA A 31 -36.38 -10.65 -7.96
C ALA A 31 -35.15 -10.33 -7.09
N LEU A 32 -34.66 -11.34 -6.36
CA LEU A 32 -33.50 -11.21 -5.48
C LEU A 32 -32.23 -10.92 -6.29
N GLY A 33 -32.07 -11.56 -7.43
CA GLY A 33 -30.93 -11.37 -8.36
C GLY A 33 -30.87 -9.94 -8.88
N ILE A 34 -32.00 -9.33 -9.23
CA ILE A 34 -32.05 -7.91 -9.63
C ILE A 34 -31.61 -7.01 -8.48
N VAL A 35 -32.15 -7.24 -7.28
CA VAL A 35 -31.76 -6.47 -6.08
C VAL A 35 -30.28 -6.62 -5.78
N LEU A 36 -29.77 -7.86 -5.74
CA LEU A 36 -28.36 -8.14 -5.50
C LEU A 36 -27.48 -7.52 -6.60
N PHE A 37 -27.87 -7.66 -7.88
CA PHE A 37 -27.14 -7.06 -8.98
C PHE A 37 -27.14 -5.54 -8.90
N TRP A 38 -28.25 -4.92 -8.47
CA TRP A 38 -28.34 -3.48 -8.25
C TRP A 38 -27.42 -3.02 -7.12
N TYR A 39 -27.29 -3.80 -6.03
CA TYR A 39 -26.47 -3.45 -4.86
C TYR A 39 -24.99 -3.87 -5.01
N LEU A 40 -24.71 -5.04 -5.53
CA LEU A 40 -23.36 -5.62 -5.60
C LEU A 40 -22.78 -5.67 -7.02
N GLY A 41 -23.66 -5.83 -8.02
CA GLY A 41 -23.26 -5.99 -9.42
C GLY A 41 -22.94 -4.67 -10.15
N ARG A 42 -23.40 -3.53 -9.66
CA ARG A 42 -23.14 -2.22 -10.28
C ARG A 42 -21.79 -1.67 -9.86
N ASP A 43 -21.02 -1.20 -10.82
CA ASP A 43 -19.79 -0.42 -10.56
C ASP A 43 -20.15 0.96 -9.98
N ARG A 44 -20.67 0.97 -8.75
CA ARG A 44 -20.97 2.22 -8.00
C ARG A 44 -19.71 3.03 -7.71
N VAL A 45 -18.57 2.36 -7.82
CA VAL A 45 -17.23 2.91 -7.60
C VAL A 45 -16.85 3.95 -8.67
N ARG A 46 -17.41 3.87 -9.89
CA ARG A 46 -17.03 4.78 -11.01
C ARG A 46 -17.29 6.26 -10.75
N ARG A 47 -18.34 6.63 -10.03
CA ARG A 47 -18.72 8.04 -9.84
C ARG A 47 -17.76 8.77 -8.86
N PRO A 48 -17.47 8.24 -7.68
CA PRO A 48 -16.45 8.82 -6.79
C PRO A 48 -15.06 8.84 -7.41
N ILE A 49 -14.71 7.77 -8.16
CA ILE A 49 -13.44 7.66 -8.87
C ILE A 49 -13.35 8.70 -9.99
N ARG A 50 -14.42 8.88 -10.79
CA ARG A 50 -14.45 9.88 -11.85
C ARG A 50 -14.27 11.30 -11.30
N THR A 51 -14.97 11.63 -10.21
CA THR A 51 -14.81 12.91 -9.53
C THR A 51 -13.37 13.07 -9.03
N ARG A 52 -12.74 12.00 -8.53
CA ARG A 52 -11.34 12.04 -8.13
C ARG A 52 -10.40 12.23 -9.33
N LEU A 53 -10.63 11.52 -10.44
CA LEU A 53 -9.86 11.69 -11.66
C LEU A 53 -9.89 13.12 -12.18
N GLU A 54 -11.08 13.74 -12.20
CA GLU A 54 -11.26 15.14 -12.62
C GLU A 54 -10.52 16.11 -11.67
N VAL A 55 -10.65 15.88 -10.36
CA VAL A 55 -10.01 16.70 -9.32
C VAL A 55 -8.50 16.49 -9.32
N SER A 56 -8.06 15.24 -9.41
CA SER A 56 -6.65 14.85 -9.42
C SER A 56 -5.94 15.35 -10.67
N SER A 57 -6.61 15.43 -11.85
CA SER A 57 -5.99 15.91 -13.07
C SER A 57 -5.63 17.40 -12.99
N VAL A 58 -6.51 18.23 -12.41
CA VAL A 58 -6.27 19.68 -12.24
C VAL A 58 -5.12 19.91 -11.25
N MET A 59 -5.14 19.24 -10.11
CA MET A 59 -4.08 19.38 -9.10
C MET A 59 -2.75 18.84 -9.63
N ARG A 60 -2.78 17.72 -10.32
CA ARG A 60 -1.62 17.03 -10.87
C ARG A 60 -0.86 17.90 -11.88
N GLN A 61 -1.55 18.59 -12.77
CA GLN A 61 -0.92 19.50 -13.73
C GLN A 61 -0.16 20.62 -13.01
N ARG A 62 -0.71 21.18 -11.94
CA ARG A 62 -0.03 22.18 -11.10
C ARG A 62 1.18 21.60 -10.35
N LEU A 63 1.11 20.35 -9.91
CA LEU A 63 2.18 19.67 -9.19
C LEU A 63 3.30 19.20 -10.12
N GLU A 64 3.00 18.75 -11.34
CA GLU A 64 3.99 18.33 -12.33
C GLU A 64 4.99 19.45 -12.63
N ASP A 65 4.52 20.68 -12.78
CA ASP A 65 5.41 21.85 -12.99
C ASP A 65 6.32 22.11 -11.78
N ARG A 66 5.83 21.91 -10.56
CA ARG A 66 6.58 22.13 -9.31
C ARG A 66 7.56 20.98 -9.01
N ILE A 67 7.12 19.74 -9.16
CA ILE A 67 7.99 18.56 -8.97
C ILE A 67 9.08 18.55 -10.03
N THR A 68 8.73 18.87 -11.28
CA THR A 68 9.71 18.95 -12.39
C THR A 68 10.77 20.03 -12.15
N GLY A 69 10.38 21.16 -11.56
CA GLY A 69 11.31 22.24 -11.22
C GLY A 69 12.22 21.94 -10.02
N SER A 70 11.80 21.07 -9.09
CA SER A 70 12.52 20.81 -7.84
C SER A 70 13.34 19.52 -7.81
N VAL A 71 13.05 18.52 -8.66
CA VAL A 71 13.51 17.13 -8.40
C VAL A 71 13.82 16.32 -9.66
N THR A 72 13.51 16.78 -10.87
CA THR A 72 13.76 15.96 -12.07
C THR A 72 15.25 15.89 -12.40
N MET A 73 15.78 14.69 -12.20
CA MET A 73 17.05 14.33 -12.81
C MET A 73 16.97 14.60 -14.32
N PRO A 74 17.94 15.30 -14.92
CA PRO A 74 17.97 15.51 -16.36
C PRO A 74 17.78 14.20 -17.12
N VAL A 75 17.02 14.21 -18.21
CA VAL A 75 16.70 12.99 -18.98
C VAL A 75 17.97 12.22 -19.36
N ALA A 76 19.05 12.92 -19.72
CA ALA A 76 20.34 12.31 -20.01
C ALA A 76 20.93 11.57 -18.80
N ALA A 77 20.92 12.18 -17.61
CA ALA A 77 21.42 11.57 -16.39
C ALA A 77 20.56 10.36 -15.97
N ARG A 78 19.24 10.45 -16.09
CA ARG A 78 18.33 9.32 -15.84
C ARG A 78 18.59 8.16 -16.79
N ASN A 79 18.78 8.43 -18.08
CA ASN A 79 19.08 7.40 -19.06
C ASN A 79 20.43 6.73 -18.77
N SER A 80 21.46 7.51 -18.45
CA SER A 80 22.76 7.00 -18.06
C SER A 80 22.69 6.11 -16.80
N LEU A 81 21.90 6.54 -15.79
CA LEU A 81 21.65 5.75 -14.59
C LEU A 81 20.95 4.41 -14.89
N LEU A 82 19.94 4.45 -15.77
CA LEU A 82 19.24 3.26 -16.21
C LEU A 82 20.14 2.32 -17.01
N GLU A 83 20.97 2.85 -17.90
CA GLU A 83 21.89 2.06 -18.73
C GLU A 83 22.98 1.37 -17.90
N ALA A 84 23.37 1.97 -16.79
CA ALA A 84 24.33 1.36 -15.84
C ALA A 84 23.75 0.17 -15.08
N GLN A 85 22.43 -0.02 -15.06
CA GLN A 85 21.79 -1.10 -14.34
C GLN A 85 21.69 -2.38 -15.20
N PRO A 86 21.64 -3.59 -14.56
CA PRO A 86 21.34 -4.84 -15.25
C PRO A 86 20.00 -4.74 -16.02
N GLU A 87 19.89 -5.46 -17.13
CA GLU A 87 18.73 -5.36 -18.02
C GLU A 87 17.40 -5.63 -17.31
N GLU A 88 17.37 -6.60 -16.42
CA GLU A 88 16.20 -6.98 -15.64
C GLU A 88 15.73 -5.82 -14.75
N LEU A 89 16.67 -5.20 -14.06
CA LEU A 89 16.38 -4.07 -13.18
C LEU A 89 15.95 -2.84 -13.98
N ARG A 90 16.59 -2.59 -15.13
CA ARG A 90 16.16 -1.51 -16.06
C ARG A 90 14.72 -1.64 -16.47
N GLY A 91 14.26 -2.88 -16.77
CA GLY A 91 12.87 -3.15 -17.13
C GLY A 91 11.91 -2.75 -16.02
N VAL A 92 12.21 -3.12 -14.78
CA VAL A 92 11.41 -2.79 -13.60
C VAL A 92 11.41 -1.27 -13.34
N MET A 93 12.56 -0.62 -13.37
CA MET A 93 12.70 0.83 -13.18
C MET A 93 11.91 1.64 -14.22
N ARG A 94 12.02 1.27 -15.50
CA ARG A 94 11.25 1.91 -16.59
C ARG A 94 9.75 1.70 -16.42
N LEU A 95 9.34 0.51 -15.98
CA LEU A 95 7.95 0.19 -15.75
C LEU A 95 7.38 1.05 -14.62
N ALA A 96 8.10 1.17 -13.49
CA ALA A 96 7.73 2.02 -12.37
C ALA A 96 7.58 3.48 -12.79
N THR A 97 8.54 4.02 -13.54
CA THR A 97 8.46 5.41 -14.08
C THR A 97 7.24 5.58 -14.99
N LYS A 98 7.04 4.66 -15.93
CA LYS A 98 6.00 4.82 -16.96
C LYS A 98 4.59 4.67 -16.41
N MET A 99 4.37 3.80 -15.44
CA MET A 99 3.04 3.49 -14.93
C MET A 99 2.73 4.20 -13.62
N GLY A 100 3.71 4.26 -12.72
CA GLY A 100 3.55 4.83 -11.38
C GLY A 100 3.70 6.35 -11.34
N ARG A 101 4.12 6.98 -12.47
CA ARG A 101 4.57 8.38 -12.50
C ARG A 101 5.62 8.66 -11.42
N ALA A 102 6.38 7.62 -11.11
CA ALA A 102 7.42 7.62 -10.10
C ALA A 102 8.76 7.80 -10.79
N ASP A 103 9.21 9.03 -10.91
CA ASP A 103 10.52 9.31 -11.45
C ASP A 103 11.62 8.73 -10.56
N LEU A 104 12.70 8.28 -11.17
CA LEU A 104 13.91 7.91 -10.46
C LEU A 104 14.51 9.16 -9.82
N VAL A 105 14.76 9.09 -8.52
CA VAL A 105 15.29 10.20 -7.74
C VAL A 105 16.51 9.73 -6.96
N LYS A 106 17.67 10.30 -7.28
CA LYS A 106 18.93 10.10 -6.54
C LYS A 106 19.12 11.18 -5.47
N GLY A 107 20.07 10.99 -4.59
CA GLY A 107 20.44 12.01 -3.59
C GLY A 107 19.70 11.84 -2.26
N ASN A 108 19.11 10.66 -2.00
CA ASN A 108 18.35 10.45 -0.78
C ASN A 108 19.18 9.76 0.29
N ARG A 109 18.89 10.10 1.57
CA ARG A 109 19.26 9.30 2.73
C ARG A 109 18.02 8.54 3.20
N VAL A 110 18.17 7.24 3.41
CA VAL A 110 17.10 6.36 3.87
C VAL A 110 17.52 5.68 5.17
N GLU A 111 16.59 5.56 6.10
CA GLU A 111 16.74 4.83 7.35
C GLU A 111 15.56 3.89 7.51
N LEU A 112 15.83 2.62 7.84
CA LEU A 112 14.81 1.61 8.10
C LEU A 112 14.44 1.63 9.59
N LEU A 113 13.21 2.02 9.91
CA LEU A 113 12.66 1.97 11.27
C LEU A 113 11.85 0.68 11.43
N VAL A 114 12.24 -0.15 12.38
CA VAL A 114 11.61 -1.44 12.66
C VAL A 114 10.76 -1.34 13.92
N GLY A 115 9.44 -1.59 13.77
CA GLY A 115 8.45 -1.53 14.85
C GLY A 115 7.88 -0.14 15.12
N ALA A 116 6.75 -0.13 15.83
CA ALA A 116 5.97 1.08 16.04
C ALA A 116 6.64 2.07 17.01
N LEU A 117 7.21 1.60 18.12
CA LEU A 117 7.78 2.52 19.13
C LEU A 117 8.95 3.34 18.61
N PRO A 118 10.00 2.76 17.95
CA PRO A 118 11.05 3.55 17.33
C PRO A 118 10.53 4.54 16.30
N THR A 119 9.51 4.13 15.52
CA THR A 119 8.86 5.02 14.54
C THR A 119 8.14 6.19 15.22
N TYR A 120 7.36 5.94 16.28
CA TYR A 120 6.66 7.03 17.00
C TYR A 120 7.65 7.98 17.69
N ASP A 121 8.75 7.48 18.24
CA ASP A 121 9.80 8.31 18.81
C ASP A 121 10.46 9.20 17.74
N ALA A 122 10.74 8.66 16.57
CA ALA A 122 11.27 9.42 15.45
C ALA A 122 10.26 10.47 14.94
N LEU A 123 8.98 10.10 14.81
CA LEU A 123 7.91 11.03 14.43
C LEU A 123 7.74 12.16 15.43
N VAL A 124 7.69 11.87 16.74
CA VAL A 124 7.53 12.88 17.78
C VAL A 124 8.69 13.87 17.75
N ARG A 125 9.94 13.38 17.68
CA ARG A 125 11.12 14.27 17.56
C ARG A 125 11.05 15.16 16.33
N ALA A 126 10.65 14.59 15.18
CA ALA A 126 10.55 15.33 13.93
C ALA A 126 9.42 16.38 13.95
N ILE A 127 8.26 16.04 14.53
CA ILE A 127 7.13 16.96 14.69
C ILE A 127 7.49 18.10 15.66
N ASP A 128 8.21 17.81 16.74
CA ASP A 128 8.65 18.82 17.69
C ASP A 128 9.70 19.76 17.08
N ALA A 129 10.48 19.32 16.09
CA ALA A 129 11.44 20.12 15.35
C ALA A 129 10.83 20.88 14.16
N ALA A 130 9.60 20.59 13.76
CA ALA A 130 8.93 21.18 12.61
C ALA A 130 8.77 22.71 12.75
N THR A 131 8.97 23.43 11.63
CA THR A 131 8.95 24.91 11.57
C THR A 131 7.88 25.46 10.63
N GLN A 132 7.49 24.74 9.58
CA GLN A 132 6.57 25.22 8.57
C GLN A 132 5.26 24.42 8.55
N HIS A 133 5.34 23.11 8.33
CA HIS A 133 4.17 22.25 8.24
C HIS A 133 4.46 20.81 8.62
N VAL A 134 3.41 20.14 9.09
CA VAL A 134 3.38 18.69 9.36
C VAL A 134 2.16 18.10 8.66
N HIS A 135 2.39 17.29 7.65
CA HIS A 135 1.37 16.60 6.88
C HIS A 135 1.41 15.11 7.20
N LEU A 136 0.29 14.55 7.64
CA LEU A 136 0.18 13.14 7.99
C LEU A 136 -1.00 12.51 7.29
N GLU A 137 -0.79 11.29 6.81
CA GLU A 137 -1.82 10.45 6.22
C GLU A 137 -1.68 9.04 6.75
N PHE A 138 -2.75 8.50 7.35
CA PHE A 138 -2.77 7.15 7.91
C PHE A 138 -4.08 6.42 7.60
N TYR A 139 -3.96 5.12 7.30
CA TYR A 139 -5.13 4.25 7.24
C TYR A 139 -5.78 4.13 8.62
N ALA A 140 -5.02 3.73 9.64
CA ALA A 140 -5.52 3.61 10.99
C ALA A 140 -4.77 4.56 11.93
N PHE A 141 -5.55 5.46 12.53
CA PHE A 141 -5.15 6.32 13.62
C PHE A 141 -6.09 6.02 14.80
N ARG A 142 -5.61 5.21 15.74
CA ARG A 142 -6.41 4.68 16.85
C ARG A 142 -6.08 5.41 18.14
N ARG A 143 -7.02 5.35 19.09
CA ARG A 143 -6.81 5.92 20.42
C ARG A 143 -5.89 5.02 21.23
N GLY A 144 -5.16 5.63 22.18
CA GLY A 144 -4.30 4.93 23.11
C GLY A 144 -3.10 5.79 23.51
N GLU A 145 -2.29 5.29 24.42
CA GLU A 145 -1.15 6.04 24.97
C GLU A 145 -0.10 6.40 23.89
N ALA A 146 0.20 5.46 23.00
CA ALA A 146 1.13 5.69 21.90
C ALA A 146 0.60 6.74 20.91
N ALA A 147 -0.70 6.69 20.59
CA ALA A 147 -1.34 7.69 19.73
C ALA A 147 -1.39 9.06 20.39
N ASP A 148 -1.68 9.11 21.69
CA ASP A 148 -1.74 10.36 22.45
C ASP A 148 -0.38 11.08 22.48
N ARG A 149 0.75 10.35 22.49
CA ARG A 149 2.10 10.94 22.35
C ARG A 149 2.24 11.69 21.02
N VAL A 150 1.81 11.09 19.92
CA VAL A 150 1.84 11.72 18.59
C VAL A 150 0.88 12.90 18.53
N ILE A 151 -0.36 12.76 19.04
CA ILE A 151 -1.36 13.84 19.06
C ILE A 151 -0.84 15.04 19.84
N LYS A 152 -0.26 14.83 21.02
CA LYS A 152 0.32 15.92 21.84
C LYS A 152 1.48 16.62 21.12
N ALA A 153 2.31 15.90 20.37
CA ALA A 153 3.35 16.51 19.55
C ALA A 153 2.74 17.40 18.44
N LEU A 154 1.67 16.93 17.79
CA LEU A 154 0.93 17.71 16.78
C LEU A 154 0.29 18.96 17.39
N GLU A 155 -0.27 18.87 18.60
CA GLU A 155 -0.84 20.01 19.34
C GLU A 155 0.26 21.03 19.63
N ARG A 156 1.40 20.62 20.16
CA ARG A 156 2.55 21.51 20.40
C ARG A 156 3.07 22.17 19.12
N ALA A 157 3.11 21.43 18.00
CA ALA A 157 3.50 21.99 16.71
C ALA A 157 2.50 23.06 16.25
N ALA A 158 1.19 22.80 16.38
CA ALA A 158 0.15 23.76 16.05
C ALA A 158 0.21 25.02 16.93
N ASP A 159 0.51 24.89 18.24
CA ASP A 159 0.72 26.01 19.16
C ASP A 159 1.92 26.90 18.75
N ARG A 160 2.94 26.31 18.14
CA ARG A 160 4.07 27.05 17.57
C ARG A 160 3.74 27.75 16.23
N GLY A 161 2.51 27.59 15.72
CA GLY A 161 2.10 28.15 14.42
C GLY A 161 2.42 27.26 13.21
N VAL A 162 2.90 26.03 13.43
CA VAL A 162 3.15 25.05 12.38
C VAL A 162 1.82 24.60 11.76
N LYS A 163 1.73 24.55 10.43
CA LYS A 163 0.52 24.14 9.71
C LYS A 163 0.33 22.61 9.80
N VAL A 164 -0.37 22.13 10.81
CA VAL A 164 -0.63 20.69 11.00
C VAL A 164 -1.85 20.23 10.22
N ARG A 165 -1.70 19.19 9.36
CA ARG A 165 -2.77 18.58 8.57
C ARG A 165 -2.71 17.07 8.69
N LEU A 166 -3.78 16.46 9.20
CA LEU A 166 -3.93 15.02 9.36
C LEU A 166 -5.07 14.50 8.48
N LEU A 167 -4.76 13.59 7.57
CA LEU A 167 -5.72 12.81 6.79
C LEU A 167 -5.77 11.38 7.34
N TYR A 168 -6.96 10.85 7.59
CA TYR A 168 -7.13 9.50 8.11
C TYR A 168 -8.28 8.77 7.41
N ASP A 169 -8.14 7.48 7.15
CA ASP A 169 -9.26 6.70 6.60
C ASP A 169 -10.38 6.60 7.63
N ALA A 170 -11.60 6.91 7.20
CA ALA A 170 -12.74 7.00 8.10
C ALA A 170 -13.12 5.66 8.74
N PHE A 171 -12.93 4.54 8.02
CA PHE A 171 -13.20 3.20 8.53
C PHE A 171 -12.03 2.68 9.37
N GLY A 172 -10.81 2.82 8.88
CA GLY A 172 -9.60 2.41 9.58
C GLY A 172 -9.43 3.12 10.94
N SER A 173 -9.93 4.37 11.06
CA SER A 173 -9.76 5.24 12.23
C SER A 173 -11.07 5.51 12.99
N LEU A 174 -11.95 4.51 13.07
CA LEU A 174 -13.23 4.65 13.79
C LEU A 174 -13.01 5.13 15.22
N GLY A 175 -13.76 6.17 15.62
CA GLY A 175 -13.75 6.73 16.97
C GLY A 175 -12.62 7.73 17.27
N VAL A 176 -11.68 7.99 16.35
CA VAL A 176 -10.55 8.92 16.58
C VAL A 176 -10.98 10.39 16.70
N GLY A 177 -12.12 10.75 16.12
CA GLY A 177 -12.56 12.16 16.04
C GLY A 177 -12.63 12.88 17.39
N ARG A 178 -12.87 12.16 18.51
CA ARG A 178 -12.86 12.72 19.85
C ARG A 178 -11.44 13.05 20.33
N ALA A 179 -10.46 12.18 20.06
CA ALA A 179 -9.06 12.42 20.40
C ALA A 179 -8.49 13.62 19.63
N LEU A 180 -8.90 13.82 18.39
CA LEU A 180 -8.45 14.92 17.53
C LEU A 180 -9.15 16.27 17.81
N ARG A 181 -10.02 16.36 18.83
CA ARG A 181 -10.64 17.65 19.20
C ARG A 181 -9.63 18.64 19.80
N GLY A 182 -8.64 18.13 20.53
CA GLY A 182 -7.53 18.94 21.03
C GLY A 182 -6.79 19.58 19.87
N LEU A 183 -6.26 18.78 18.95
CA LEU A 183 -5.56 19.27 17.77
C LEU A 183 -6.33 20.35 17.00
N ARG A 184 -7.65 20.17 16.80
CA ARG A 184 -8.47 21.17 16.12
C ARG A 184 -8.60 22.49 16.92
N ARG A 185 -8.64 22.44 18.26
CA ARG A 185 -8.67 23.63 19.11
C ARG A 185 -7.35 24.42 19.06
N HIS A 186 -6.24 23.72 18.86
CA HIS A 186 -4.91 24.31 18.68
C HIS A 186 -4.65 24.76 17.21
N GLY A 187 -5.67 24.74 16.34
CA GLY A 187 -5.58 25.23 14.94
C GLY A 187 -5.18 24.19 13.91
N GLY A 188 -4.87 22.96 14.33
CA GLY A 188 -4.58 21.86 13.42
C GLY A 188 -5.85 21.38 12.67
N LYS A 189 -5.67 20.89 11.44
CA LYS A 189 -6.74 20.36 10.59
C LYS A 189 -6.67 18.84 10.55
N ALA A 190 -7.80 18.16 10.79
CA ALA A 190 -7.90 16.71 10.72
C ALA A 190 -9.17 16.32 9.99
N PHE A 191 -9.04 15.60 8.86
CA PHE A 191 -10.15 15.23 8.00
C PHE A 191 -10.18 13.72 7.72
N PRO A 192 -11.41 13.12 7.65
CA PRO A 192 -11.58 11.75 7.20
C PRO A 192 -11.48 11.65 5.67
N PHE A 193 -10.72 10.68 5.20
CA PHE A 193 -10.78 10.21 3.82
C PHE A 193 -11.98 9.26 3.69
N PHE A 194 -12.81 9.43 2.67
CA PHE A 194 -14.07 8.70 2.50
C PHE A 194 -14.95 8.69 3.78
N PRO A 195 -15.50 9.84 4.20
CA PRO A 195 -16.39 9.89 5.36
C PRO A 195 -17.52 8.86 5.26
N LEU A 196 -17.81 8.17 6.38
CA LEU A 196 -18.86 7.17 6.44
C LEU A 196 -20.23 7.88 6.40
N ASP A 197 -20.85 7.91 5.23
CA ASP A 197 -22.22 8.37 5.01
C ASP A 197 -23.00 7.22 4.35
N PRO A 198 -23.81 6.47 5.10
CA PRO A 198 -24.49 5.30 4.58
C PRO A 198 -25.52 5.62 3.49
N ILE A 199 -26.06 6.85 3.48
CA ILE A 199 -27.11 7.26 2.54
C ILE A 199 -26.51 7.75 1.21
N ARG A 200 -25.47 8.57 1.27
CA ARG A 200 -24.87 9.22 0.09
C ARG A 200 -23.69 8.47 -0.51
N ARG A 201 -23.03 7.58 0.24
CA ARG A 201 -21.74 7.01 -0.12
C ARG A 201 -21.64 5.47 -0.03
N ALA A 202 -22.75 4.74 -0.18
CA ALA A 202 -22.73 3.28 -0.29
C ALA A 202 -21.71 2.76 -1.32
N ALA A 203 -21.37 3.58 -2.33
CA ALA A 203 -20.40 3.27 -3.36
C ALA A 203 -18.92 3.30 -2.91
N THR A 204 -18.60 3.95 -1.80
CA THR A 204 -17.21 4.10 -1.31
C THR A 204 -16.89 3.18 -0.15
N ILE A 205 -17.87 2.37 0.31
CA ILE A 205 -17.69 1.46 1.46
C ILE A 205 -16.52 0.49 1.26
N ASN A 206 -16.22 0.09 0.02
CA ASN A 206 -15.13 -0.83 -0.28
C ASN A 206 -13.80 -0.15 -0.58
N LEU A 207 -13.79 1.16 -0.83
CA LEU A 207 -12.57 1.91 -1.10
C LEU A 207 -11.93 2.35 0.21
N ARG A 208 -10.61 2.22 0.31
CA ARG A 208 -9.82 2.64 1.48
C ARG A 208 -8.62 3.45 1.06
N ASN A 209 -8.30 4.43 1.87
CA ASN A 209 -6.98 5.02 1.81
C ASN A 209 -6.07 4.24 2.77
N HIS A 210 -5.22 3.38 2.19
CA HIS A 210 -4.35 2.51 2.96
C HIS A 210 -2.92 3.03 3.07
N ARG A 211 -2.63 4.22 2.55
CA ARG A 211 -1.33 4.89 2.62
C ARG A 211 -0.97 5.26 4.06
N LYS A 212 0.32 5.28 4.37
CA LYS A 212 0.91 5.79 5.60
C LYS A 212 2.08 6.67 5.16
N VAL A 213 1.84 7.96 5.20
CA VAL A 213 2.77 8.99 4.72
C VAL A 213 2.84 10.12 5.74
N VAL A 214 4.04 10.54 6.06
CA VAL A 214 4.26 11.78 6.82
C VAL A 214 5.28 12.62 6.07
N VAL A 215 5.00 13.91 5.93
CA VAL A 215 5.95 14.88 5.39
C VAL A 215 6.05 16.07 6.34
N ILE A 216 7.26 16.42 6.70
CA ILE A 216 7.57 17.52 7.62
C ILE A 216 8.44 18.53 6.88
N ASP A 217 7.97 19.77 6.84
CA ASP A 217 8.62 20.93 6.22
C ASP A 217 9.04 20.70 4.75
N GLY A 218 8.37 19.73 4.07
CA GLY A 218 8.70 19.32 2.70
C GLY A 218 10.07 18.67 2.51
N ALA A 219 10.84 18.46 3.59
CA ALA A 219 12.23 18.01 3.56
C ALA A 219 12.48 16.66 4.24
N LEU A 220 11.59 16.22 5.12
CA LEU A 220 11.67 14.93 5.81
C LEU A 220 10.39 14.15 5.56
N GLY A 221 10.53 12.92 5.05
CA GLY A 221 9.43 12.03 4.73
C GLY A 221 9.46 10.72 5.50
N TYR A 222 8.27 10.13 5.73
CA TYR A 222 8.10 8.76 6.22
C TYR A 222 7.10 8.03 5.35
N CYS A 223 7.40 6.77 5.01
CA CYS A 223 6.49 5.90 4.26
C CYS A 223 6.71 4.44 4.65
N GLY A 224 5.62 3.67 4.85
CA GLY A 224 5.73 2.26 5.22
C GLY A 224 4.41 1.61 5.59
N GLY A 225 4.47 0.57 6.44
CA GLY A 225 3.31 -0.21 6.88
C GLY A 225 2.68 0.24 8.21
N ILE A 226 3.44 0.96 9.05
CA ILE A 226 3.08 1.23 10.45
C ILE A 226 1.92 2.23 10.55
N ASN A 227 0.87 1.84 11.25
CA ASN A 227 -0.24 2.70 11.67
C ASN A 227 0.02 3.31 13.05
N VAL A 228 -0.86 4.23 13.51
CA VAL A 228 -0.76 4.86 14.83
C VAL A 228 -1.83 4.32 15.77
N GLY A 229 -1.41 3.75 16.91
CA GLY A 229 -2.28 3.19 17.95
C GLY A 229 -1.57 2.12 18.78
N ASP A 230 -2.07 1.87 20.00
CA ASP A 230 -1.46 0.91 20.93
C ASP A 230 -1.55 -0.53 20.41
N GLU A 231 -2.60 -0.87 19.68
CA GLU A 231 -2.78 -2.19 19.09
C GLU A 231 -1.69 -2.56 18.08
N PHE A 232 -1.02 -1.56 17.49
CA PHE A 232 0.05 -1.76 16.50
C PHE A 232 1.45 -1.83 17.12
N VAL A 233 1.58 -1.51 18.41
CA VAL A 233 2.88 -1.50 19.12
C VAL A 233 3.56 -2.87 19.10
N PRO A 234 2.86 -4.00 19.36
CA PRO A 234 3.48 -5.32 19.31
C PRO A 234 3.68 -5.87 17.89
N TRP A 235 3.18 -5.18 16.85
CA TRP A 235 3.24 -5.72 15.48
C TRP A 235 4.62 -5.59 14.86
N ARG A 236 5.03 -6.62 14.13
CA ARG A 236 6.26 -6.63 13.34
C ARG A 236 6.02 -5.92 12.02
N ASP A 237 6.37 -4.64 11.94
CA ASP A 237 6.17 -3.79 10.75
C ASP A 237 7.33 -2.81 10.60
N VAL A 238 7.43 -2.15 9.44
CA VAL A 238 8.52 -1.24 9.09
C VAL A 238 8.04 0.09 8.53
N MET A 239 8.86 1.12 8.73
CA MET A 239 8.70 2.45 8.15
C MET A 239 10.05 2.93 7.61
N LEU A 240 10.08 3.51 6.43
CA LEU A 240 11.24 4.25 5.92
C LEU A 240 11.16 5.69 6.39
N ARG A 241 12.28 6.22 6.89
CA ARG A 241 12.54 7.63 7.09
C ARG A 241 13.42 8.10 5.95
N ILE A 242 13.01 9.16 5.25
CA ILE A 242 13.61 9.59 4.00
C ILE A 242 13.93 11.08 4.08
N GLU A 243 15.16 11.46 3.77
CA GLU A 243 15.59 12.83 3.55
C GLU A 243 16.15 12.98 2.12
N GLY A 244 15.87 14.09 1.46
CA GLY A 244 16.32 14.35 0.10
C GLY A 244 15.19 14.45 -0.92
N PRO A 245 15.53 14.44 -2.20
CA PRO A 245 14.61 14.79 -3.30
C PRO A 245 13.34 13.92 -3.38
N ALA A 246 13.36 12.65 -2.95
CA ALA A 246 12.17 11.78 -2.98
C ALA A 246 11.02 12.26 -2.07
N VAL A 247 11.31 13.13 -1.08
CA VAL A 247 10.29 13.68 -0.19
C VAL A 247 9.24 14.47 -0.95
N SER A 248 9.63 15.15 -2.06
CA SER A 248 8.68 15.87 -2.91
C SER A 248 7.64 14.93 -3.55
N GLN A 249 8.00 13.69 -3.89
CA GLN A 249 7.05 12.70 -4.40
C GLN A 249 6.05 12.28 -3.31
N LEU A 250 6.51 12.10 -2.07
CA LEU A 250 5.62 11.82 -0.92
C LEU A 250 4.69 13.00 -0.64
N GLN A 251 5.23 14.22 -0.70
CA GLN A 251 4.46 15.46 -0.54
C GLN A 251 3.38 15.59 -1.60
N ALA A 252 3.68 15.28 -2.86
CA ALA A 252 2.72 15.33 -3.95
C ALA A 252 1.55 14.35 -3.72
N VAL A 253 1.84 13.13 -3.25
CA VAL A 253 0.81 12.14 -2.89
C VAL A 253 -0.12 12.70 -1.82
N PHE A 254 0.44 13.25 -0.73
CA PHE A 254 -0.35 13.86 0.33
C PHE A 254 -1.21 15.01 -0.17
N VAL A 255 -0.65 15.92 -0.97
CA VAL A 255 -1.35 17.09 -1.51
C VAL A 255 -2.52 16.68 -2.41
N GLU A 256 -2.34 15.68 -3.29
CA GLU A 256 -3.43 15.13 -4.10
C GLU A 256 -4.57 14.56 -3.23
N ASP A 257 -4.22 13.79 -2.20
CA ASP A 257 -5.19 13.16 -1.30
C ASP A 257 -5.89 14.17 -0.40
N TRP A 258 -5.15 15.17 0.10
CA TRP A 258 -5.71 16.28 0.86
C TRP A 258 -6.69 17.09 0.04
N PHE A 259 -6.32 17.48 -1.18
CA PHE A 259 -7.20 18.22 -2.08
C PHE A 259 -8.45 17.42 -2.44
N PHE A 260 -8.31 16.12 -2.66
CA PHE A 260 -9.48 15.26 -2.87
C PHE A 260 -10.43 15.28 -1.69
N ALA A 261 -9.93 15.18 -0.46
CA ALA A 261 -10.75 15.12 0.74
C ALA A 261 -11.37 16.45 1.14
N THR A 262 -10.65 17.56 0.97
CA THR A 262 -10.99 18.86 1.55
C THR A 262 -11.31 19.97 0.55
N ARG A 263 -10.86 19.86 -0.69
CA ARG A 263 -10.84 20.89 -1.72
C ARG A 263 -9.90 22.07 -1.43
N GLU A 264 -9.07 21.96 -0.40
CA GLU A 264 -8.02 22.92 -0.10
C GLU A 264 -6.78 22.60 -0.94
N SER A 265 -6.30 23.57 -1.73
CA SER A 265 -5.05 23.47 -2.48
C SER A 265 -3.86 23.69 -1.55
N LEU A 266 -2.80 22.88 -1.70
CA LEU A 266 -1.55 22.98 -0.98
C LEU A 266 -0.39 23.10 -1.97
N ASP A 267 -0.51 24.03 -2.93
CA ASP A 267 0.48 24.33 -3.96
C ASP A 267 1.44 25.46 -3.57
N GLU A 268 1.50 25.81 -2.29
CA GLU A 268 2.41 26.82 -1.74
C GLU A 268 3.87 26.37 -1.87
N ASP A 269 4.80 27.33 -2.09
CA ASP A 269 6.25 27.05 -2.18
C ASP A 269 6.81 26.38 -0.93
N ALA A 270 6.24 26.71 0.24
CA ALA A 270 6.61 26.10 1.51
C ALA A 270 6.37 24.58 1.55
N CYS A 271 5.46 24.04 0.72
CA CYS A 271 5.21 22.59 0.63
C CYS A 271 6.24 21.87 -0.23
N PHE A 272 6.91 22.58 -1.14
CA PHE A 272 7.90 22.03 -2.07
C PHE A 272 9.17 22.89 -2.07
N PRO A 273 9.91 22.92 -0.95
CA PRO A 273 11.16 23.66 -0.87
C PRO A 273 12.18 23.05 -1.85
N PRO A 274 13.19 23.82 -2.29
CA PRO A 274 14.35 23.25 -2.98
C PRO A 274 14.99 22.20 -2.07
N LEU A 275 15.21 21.00 -2.62
CA LEU A 275 15.78 19.88 -1.89
C LEU A 275 17.23 19.63 -2.31
N GLU A 276 18.09 19.48 -1.33
CA GLU A 276 19.49 19.11 -1.52
C GLU A 276 19.65 17.60 -1.42
N ASP A 277 20.71 17.08 -2.04
CA ASP A 277 21.13 15.71 -1.85
C ASP A 277 21.57 15.50 -0.39
N LYS A 278 21.04 14.44 0.21
CA LYS A 278 21.29 14.05 1.61
C LYS A 278 22.05 12.72 1.73
N GLY A 279 22.15 11.98 0.63
CA GLY A 279 22.79 10.68 0.52
C GLY A 279 22.92 10.23 -0.93
N GLU A 280 23.13 8.94 -1.14
CA GLU A 280 23.34 8.36 -2.47
C GLU A 280 22.18 7.49 -2.95
N SER A 281 21.19 7.20 -2.07
CA SER A 281 20.11 6.26 -2.37
C SER A 281 19.25 6.73 -3.55
N ILE A 282 18.91 5.78 -4.42
CA ILE A 282 18.00 5.97 -5.55
C ILE A 282 16.64 5.38 -5.16
N LEU A 283 15.60 6.19 -5.31
CA LEU A 283 14.24 5.85 -4.92
C LEU A 283 13.23 6.09 -6.05
N GLN A 284 12.11 5.38 -5.99
CA GLN A 284 10.87 5.67 -6.74
C GLN A 284 9.66 5.48 -5.82
N CYS A 285 8.78 6.48 -5.73
CA CYS A 285 7.55 6.39 -4.94
C CYS A 285 6.39 6.00 -5.85
N VAL A 286 6.07 4.70 -5.91
CA VAL A 286 5.03 4.16 -6.79
C VAL A 286 3.69 4.14 -6.06
N GLN A 287 2.74 4.92 -6.55
CA GLN A 287 1.38 4.93 -6.04
C GLN A 287 0.44 4.06 -6.89
N SER A 288 -0.57 3.50 -6.26
CA SER A 288 -1.67 2.80 -6.90
C SER A 288 -3.00 3.21 -6.28
N GLY A 289 -4.07 3.09 -7.04
CA GLY A 289 -5.41 3.39 -6.55
C GLY A 289 -6.47 3.03 -7.58
N PRO A 290 -7.73 2.89 -7.13
CA PRO A 290 -8.84 2.58 -8.02
C PRO A 290 -9.17 3.71 -9.02
N ASP A 291 -8.56 4.89 -8.83
CA ASP A 291 -8.62 6.05 -9.73
C ASP A 291 -7.61 5.99 -10.89
N GLN A 292 -6.72 5.02 -10.86
CA GLN A 292 -5.75 4.81 -11.94
C GLN A 292 -6.29 3.80 -12.98
N THR A 293 -6.00 4.03 -14.24
CA THR A 293 -6.35 3.09 -15.33
C THR A 293 -5.43 1.87 -15.35
N VAL A 294 -4.28 1.97 -14.67
CA VAL A 294 -3.25 0.94 -14.61
C VAL A 294 -3.00 0.58 -13.14
N GLU A 295 -3.04 -0.69 -12.82
CA GLU A 295 -2.73 -1.24 -11.50
C GLU A 295 -1.20 -1.23 -11.31
N SER A 296 -0.62 -0.06 -10.98
CA SER A 296 0.84 0.19 -11.05
C SER A 296 1.64 -0.73 -10.12
N ILE A 297 1.26 -0.84 -8.84
CA ILE A 297 1.96 -1.69 -7.86
C ILE A 297 1.81 -3.17 -8.21
N HIS A 298 0.63 -3.60 -8.68
CA HIS A 298 0.40 -4.98 -9.12
C HIS A 298 1.35 -5.37 -10.26
N ARG A 299 1.44 -4.53 -11.29
CA ARG A 299 2.33 -4.77 -12.43
C ARG A 299 3.81 -4.68 -12.05
N LEU A 300 4.15 -3.79 -11.13
CA LEU A 300 5.50 -3.70 -10.58
C LEU A 300 5.89 -5.02 -9.90
N TYR A 301 5.04 -5.54 -9.01
CA TYR A 301 5.30 -6.80 -8.31
C TYR A 301 5.37 -7.98 -9.28
N PHE A 302 4.43 -8.06 -10.23
CA PHE A 302 4.48 -9.08 -11.27
C PHE A 302 5.80 -9.04 -12.04
N ALA A 303 6.20 -7.87 -12.54
CA ALA A 303 7.43 -7.72 -13.32
C ALA A 303 8.68 -8.02 -12.49
N ALA A 304 8.73 -7.56 -11.24
CA ALA A 304 9.81 -7.81 -10.30
C ALA A 304 10.01 -9.32 -10.06
N ILE A 305 8.92 -10.05 -9.77
CA ILE A 305 8.95 -11.49 -9.53
C ILE A 305 9.31 -12.26 -10.83
N ALA A 306 8.71 -11.86 -11.95
CA ALA A 306 8.93 -12.53 -13.23
C ALA A 306 10.38 -12.35 -13.76
N SER A 307 11.01 -11.21 -13.48
CA SER A 307 12.40 -10.91 -13.90
C SER A 307 13.48 -11.44 -12.95
N ALA A 308 13.12 -11.88 -11.74
CA ALA A 308 14.05 -12.39 -10.74
C ALA A 308 14.88 -13.57 -11.24
N ARG A 309 16.15 -13.60 -10.87
CA ARG A 309 17.13 -14.65 -11.26
C ARG A 309 17.65 -15.47 -10.08
N GLU A 310 17.81 -14.85 -8.91
CA GLU A 310 18.43 -15.48 -7.74
C GLU A 310 17.42 -15.69 -6.62
N ARG A 311 16.69 -14.64 -6.21
CA ARG A 311 15.80 -14.71 -5.06
C ARG A 311 14.62 -13.74 -5.15
N VAL A 312 13.49 -14.17 -4.60
CA VAL A 312 12.29 -13.34 -4.34
C VAL A 312 11.85 -13.61 -2.91
N TRP A 313 12.06 -12.63 -2.02
CA TRP A 313 11.69 -12.75 -0.62
C TRP A 313 10.60 -11.74 -0.27
N ILE A 314 9.50 -12.22 0.28
CA ILE A 314 8.28 -11.45 0.53
C ILE A 314 7.89 -11.57 1.99
N SER A 315 7.63 -10.44 2.65
CA SER A 315 6.92 -10.38 3.94
C SER A 315 5.60 -9.66 3.72
N THR A 316 4.47 -10.28 4.08
CA THR A 316 3.15 -9.68 3.92
C THR A 316 2.14 -10.20 4.95
N PRO A 317 1.34 -9.32 5.58
CA PRO A 317 0.32 -9.75 6.55
C PRO A 317 -0.84 -10.50 5.90
N TYR A 318 -1.18 -10.12 4.67
CA TYR A 318 -2.26 -10.73 3.90
C TYR A 318 -1.72 -11.19 2.56
N PHE A 319 -1.71 -12.50 2.39
CA PHE A 319 -1.20 -13.16 1.20
C PHE A 319 -2.36 -13.82 0.45
N VAL A 320 -3.02 -13.05 -0.40
CA VAL A 320 -4.14 -13.50 -1.25
C VAL A 320 -3.85 -13.10 -2.69
N PRO A 321 -2.83 -13.74 -3.31
CA PRO A 321 -2.37 -13.36 -4.64
C PRO A 321 -3.46 -13.60 -5.69
N ASP A 322 -3.52 -12.73 -6.69
CA ASP A 322 -4.30 -13.02 -7.88
C ASP A 322 -3.58 -14.03 -8.79
N ARG A 323 -4.24 -14.43 -9.87
CA ARG A 323 -3.70 -15.45 -10.77
C ARG A 323 -2.37 -15.05 -11.41
N ALA A 324 -2.16 -13.78 -11.71
CA ALA A 324 -0.94 -13.30 -12.35
C ALA A 324 0.27 -13.41 -11.40
N VAL A 325 0.12 -12.91 -10.18
CA VAL A 325 1.17 -12.97 -9.16
C VAL A 325 1.44 -14.41 -8.72
N LEU A 326 0.38 -15.23 -8.57
CA LEU A 326 0.52 -16.66 -8.25
C LEU A 326 1.37 -17.38 -9.30
N LEU A 327 1.05 -17.21 -10.59
CA LEU A 327 1.85 -17.79 -11.67
C LEU A 327 3.28 -17.28 -11.73
N ALA A 328 3.49 -15.99 -11.45
CA ALA A 328 4.84 -15.42 -11.43
C ALA A 328 5.70 -16.07 -10.34
N LEU A 329 5.16 -16.25 -9.11
CA LEU A 329 5.84 -16.91 -8.00
C LEU A 329 6.16 -18.38 -8.31
N GLN A 330 5.18 -19.14 -8.82
CA GLN A 330 5.38 -20.53 -9.22
C GLN A 330 6.44 -20.65 -10.31
N THR A 331 6.34 -19.82 -11.36
CA THR A 331 7.29 -19.85 -12.47
C THR A 331 8.71 -19.47 -12.03
N ALA A 332 8.85 -18.48 -11.13
CA ALA A 332 10.14 -18.12 -10.56
C ALA A 332 10.77 -19.31 -9.80
N ALA A 333 10.00 -19.95 -8.91
CA ALA A 333 10.47 -21.13 -8.16
C ALA A 333 10.82 -22.29 -9.08
N LEU A 334 10.00 -22.61 -10.08
CA LEU A 334 10.26 -23.66 -11.07
C LEU A 334 11.51 -23.38 -11.95
N ARG A 335 11.90 -22.11 -12.11
CA ARG A 335 13.17 -21.72 -12.76
C ARG A 335 14.38 -21.84 -11.84
N GLY A 336 14.21 -22.22 -10.57
CA GLY A 336 15.28 -22.33 -9.59
C GLY A 336 15.56 -21.06 -8.79
N VAL A 337 14.71 -20.03 -8.89
CA VAL A 337 14.78 -18.83 -8.04
C VAL A 337 14.40 -19.21 -6.61
N ASP A 338 15.14 -18.75 -5.60
CA ASP A 338 14.82 -18.95 -4.19
C ASP A 338 13.64 -18.02 -3.79
N VAL A 339 12.41 -18.57 -3.88
CA VAL A 339 11.19 -17.84 -3.56
C VAL A 339 10.75 -18.16 -2.14
N ARG A 340 10.73 -17.13 -1.26
CA ARG A 340 10.33 -17.26 0.14
C ARG A 340 9.25 -16.25 0.48
N VAL A 341 8.21 -16.71 1.18
CA VAL A 341 7.12 -15.86 1.66
C VAL A 341 6.94 -16.05 3.16
N VAL A 342 7.04 -14.97 3.92
CA VAL A 342 6.75 -14.94 5.36
C VAL A 342 5.38 -14.31 5.56
N VAL A 343 4.49 -15.03 6.26
CA VAL A 343 3.13 -14.62 6.60
C VAL A 343 2.90 -14.77 8.10
N PRO A 344 1.93 -14.11 8.71
CA PRO A 344 1.65 -14.29 10.12
C PRO A 344 1.02 -15.66 10.41
N ALA A 345 1.49 -16.34 11.46
CA ALA A 345 0.86 -17.55 11.98
C ALA A 345 -0.57 -17.27 12.51
N HIS A 346 -0.76 -16.07 13.07
CA HIS A 346 -2.04 -15.59 13.59
C HIS A 346 -2.47 -14.33 12.87
N SER A 347 -3.62 -14.35 12.21
CA SER A 347 -4.17 -13.19 11.51
C SER A 347 -5.32 -12.58 12.30
N ASN A 348 -5.38 -11.25 12.36
CA ASN A 348 -6.52 -10.51 12.89
C ASN A 348 -7.77 -10.60 11.96
N TYR A 349 -7.61 -11.13 10.73
CA TYR A 349 -8.70 -11.42 9.79
C TYR A 349 -8.68 -12.90 9.36
N PRO A 350 -9.38 -13.80 10.09
CA PRO A 350 -9.34 -15.23 9.81
C PRO A 350 -9.72 -15.60 8.38
N ILE A 351 -10.69 -14.91 7.80
CA ILE A 351 -11.13 -15.20 6.41
C ILE A 351 -10.03 -14.90 5.38
N ALA A 352 -9.20 -13.86 5.60
CA ALA A 352 -8.07 -13.57 4.74
C ALA A 352 -6.97 -14.64 4.88
N LYS A 353 -6.75 -15.15 6.11
CA LYS A 353 -5.85 -16.29 6.33
C LYS A 353 -6.32 -17.53 5.59
N TRP A 354 -7.59 -17.93 5.71
CA TRP A 354 -8.14 -19.09 4.99
C TRP A 354 -8.06 -18.92 3.48
N ALA A 355 -8.28 -17.70 2.98
CA ALA A 355 -8.11 -17.40 1.56
C ALA A 355 -6.65 -17.59 1.14
N GLY A 356 -5.68 -17.09 1.90
CA GLY A 356 -4.25 -17.27 1.65
C GLY A 356 -3.83 -18.73 1.67
N GLU A 357 -4.22 -19.46 2.71
CA GLU A 357 -3.96 -20.89 2.88
C GLU A 357 -4.43 -21.73 1.67
N SER A 358 -5.48 -21.28 0.97
CA SER A 358 -6.00 -21.99 -0.20
C SER A 358 -5.06 -22.01 -1.42
N PHE A 359 -4.01 -21.18 -1.42
CA PHE A 359 -2.99 -21.13 -2.48
C PHE A 359 -1.71 -21.89 -2.11
N TYR A 360 -1.58 -22.36 -0.86
CA TYR A 360 -0.31 -22.95 -0.37
C TYR A 360 0.02 -24.27 -1.05
N ASP A 361 -0.95 -25.13 -1.37
CA ASP A 361 -0.70 -26.37 -2.10
C ASP A 361 -0.02 -26.10 -3.45
N GLU A 362 -0.54 -25.14 -4.20
CA GLU A 362 -0.03 -24.78 -5.53
C GLU A 362 1.38 -24.18 -5.46
N LEU A 363 1.66 -23.39 -4.39
CA LEU A 363 2.96 -22.73 -4.18
C LEU A 363 4.02 -23.71 -3.68
N LEU A 364 3.70 -24.48 -2.64
CA LEU A 364 4.60 -25.49 -2.08
C LEU A 364 4.96 -26.56 -3.13
N GLY A 365 3.97 -26.99 -3.95
CA GLY A 365 4.18 -27.92 -5.05
C GLY A 365 5.08 -27.37 -6.16
N ALA A 366 5.15 -26.06 -6.33
CA ALA A 366 6.07 -25.40 -7.27
C ALA A 366 7.46 -25.12 -6.68
N GLY A 367 7.69 -25.41 -5.37
CA GLY A 367 8.96 -25.18 -4.69
C GLY A 367 9.07 -23.81 -4.00
N VAL A 368 7.98 -23.05 -3.89
CA VAL A 368 7.96 -21.84 -3.07
C VAL A 368 8.02 -22.22 -1.59
N ARG A 369 8.88 -21.57 -0.82
CA ARG A 369 9.02 -21.80 0.61
C ARG A 369 8.13 -20.83 1.39
N LEU A 370 7.26 -21.37 2.24
CA LEU A 370 6.30 -20.61 3.05
C LEU A 370 6.66 -20.71 4.53
N PHE A 371 6.66 -19.56 5.20
CA PHE A 371 7.03 -19.43 6.60
C PHE A 371 5.93 -18.75 7.38
N GLU A 372 5.46 -19.36 8.47
CA GLU A 372 4.49 -18.77 9.39
C GLU A 372 5.20 -18.13 10.59
N TYR A 373 5.24 -16.82 10.63
CA TYR A 373 5.83 -16.03 11.73
C TYR A 373 4.97 -16.13 13.00
N GLY A 374 5.57 -16.63 14.07
CA GLY A 374 4.84 -17.01 15.29
C GLY A 374 4.81 -15.99 16.42
N PRO A 375 5.87 -15.18 16.65
CA PRO A 375 5.98 -14.40 17.88
C PRO A 375 4.85 -13.38 18.06
N GLU A 376 4.52 -12.65 16.98
CA GLU A 376 3.57 -11.54 16.99
C GLU A 376 2.86 -11.45 15.64
N MET A 377 1.99 -10.45 15.47
CA MET A 377 1.39 -10.17 14.16
C MET A 377 2.45 -9.61 13.20
N LEU A 378 2.87 -10.40 12.22
CA LEU A 378 3.66 -9.90 11.10
C LEU A 378 2.79 -8.96 10.27
N HIS A 379 3.20 -7.70 10.16
CA HIS A 379 2.48 -6.71 9.36
C HIS A 379 3.38 -6.00 8.34
N THR A 380 4.64 -6.38 8.23
CA THR A 380 5.59 -5.89 7.22
C THR A 380 5.08 -6.16 5.81
N LYS A 381 5.19 -5.16 4.93
CA LYS A 381 4.94 -5.28 3.49
C LYS A 381 6.22 -4.91 2.78
N ALA A 382 7.02 -5.93 2.50
CA ALA A 382 8.30 -5.80 1.82
C ALA A 382 8.50 -6.91 0.80
N LEU A 383 9.12 -6.55 -0.31
CA LEU A 383 9.57 -7.45 -1.35
C LEU A 383 11.05 -7.16 -1.59
N VAL A 384 11.90 -8.16 -1.52
CA VAL A 384 13.33 -8.08 -1.88
C VAL A 384 13.57 -8.97 -3.09
N VAL A 385 14.21 -8.43 -4.12
CA VAL A 385 14.51 -9.16 -5.36
C VAL A 385 16.01 -9.12 -5.65
N ASP A 386 16.60 -10.30 -5.79
CA ASP A 386 17.99 -10.56 -6.15
C ASP A 386 19.05 -9.84 -5.27
N GLY A 387 18.63 -9.29 -4.12
CA GLY A 387 19.50 -8.46 -3.29
C GLY A 387 19.88 -7.11 -3.93
N ARG A 388 19.17 -6.68 -4.98
CA ARG A 388 19.48 -5.49 -5.79
C ARG A 388 18.50 -4.34 -5.58
N PHE A 389 17.25 -4.66 -5.27
CA PHE A 389 16.25 -3.68 -4.90
C PHE A 389 15.22 -4.27 -3.95
N ALA A 390 14.55 -3.39 -3.24
CA ALA A 390 13.45 -3.78 -2.36
C ALA A 390 12.28 -2.80 -2.51
N THR A 391 11.11 -3.24 -2.09
CA THR A 391 9.96 -2.35 -1.90
C THR A 391 9.52 -2.36 -0.45
N VAL A 392 9.21 -1.19 0.09
CA VAL A 392 8.59 -1.02 1.41
C VAL A 392 7.41 -0.07 1.25
N GLY A 393 6.27 -0.40 1.85
CA GLY A 393 5.12 0.49 1.77
C GLY A 393 3.86 -0.03 2.43
N SER A 394 2.72 0.37 1.88
CA SER A 394 1.42 0.02 2.44
C SER A 394 0.76 -1.19 1.78
N ALA A 395 1.17 -1.57 0.57
CA ALA A 395 0.49 -2.58 -0.24
C ALA A 395 0.76 -4.01 0.25
N ASN A 396 -0.30 -4.73 0.60
CA ASN A 396 -0.24 -6.17 0.82
C ASN A 396 -0.18 -6.92 -0.52
N LEU A 397 0.13 -8.21 -0.46
CA LEU A 397 0.06 -9.08 -1.63
C LEU A 397 -1.35 -9.68 -1.75
N ASP A 398 -2.34 -8.82 -1.95
CA ASP A 398 -3.73 -9.20 -2.08
C ASP A 398 -4.47 -8.39 -3.17
N VAL A 399 -5.60 -8.93 -3.64
CA VAL A 399 -6.42 -8.31 -4.69
C VAL A 399 -6.93 -6.94 -4.28
N ARG A 400 -7.20 -6.74 -3.00
CA ARG A 400 -7.71 -5.48 -2.48
C ARG A 400 -6.68 -4.36 -2.56
N SER A 401 -5.43 -4.62 -2.18
CA SER A 401 -4.33 -3.66 -2.31
C SER A 401 -4.03 -3.32 -3.77
N PHE A 402 -4.19 -4.29 -4.66
CA PHE A 402 -3.93 -4.05 -6.08
C PHE A 402 -5.02 -3.26 -6.81
N ARG A 403 -6.30 -3.34 -6.37
CA ARG A 403 -7.45 -2.86 -7.16
C ARG A 403 -8.37 -1.88 -6.43
N LEU A 404 -8.47 -1.94 -5.11
CA LEU A 404 -9.50 -1.23 -4.35
C LEU A 404 -8.95 -0.17 -3.40
N ASN A 405 -7.75 -0.38 -2.89
CA ASN A 405 -7.12 0.56 -1.97
C ASN A 405 -6.28 1.59 -2.70
N PHE A 406 -6.17 2.76 -2.10
CA PHE A 406 -5.09 3.70 -2.40
C PHE A 406 -3.85 3.25 -1.62
N GLU A 407 -2.81 2.88 -2.34
CA GLU A 407 -1.57 2.34 -1.80
C GLU A 407 -0.37 3.17 -2.25
N LEU A 408 0.73 3.05 -1.52
CA LEU A 408 2.01 3.64 -1.86
C LEU A 408 3.12 2.68 -1.46
N VAL A 409 4.06 2.45 -2.37
CA VAL A 409 5.31 1.74 -2.08
C VAL A 409 6.49 2.59 -2.50
N VAL A 410 7.55 2.56 -1.73
CA VAL A 410 8.86 3.10 -2.09
C VAL A 410 9.69 1.94 -2.60
N VAL A 411 10.17 2.05 -3.84
CA VAL A 411 11.17 1.15 -4.40
C VAL A 411 12.53 1.72 -4.05
N VAL A 412 13.37 0.93 -3.42
CA VAL A 412 14.69 1.31 -2.93
C VAL A 412 15.74 0.52 -3.71
N TYR A 413 16.67 1.24 -4.35
CA TYR A 413 17.80 0.68 -5.10
C TYR A 413 19.13 0.92 -4.38
N ASP A 414 19.08 0.92 -3.05
CA ASP A 414 20.21 1.15 -2.15
C ASP A 414 20.65 -0.19 -1.56
N GLU A 415 21.92 -0.55 -1.73
CA GLU A 415 22.45 -1.83 -1.31
C GLU A 415 22.39 -2.04 0.21
N ASP A 416 22.63 -0.98 1.01
CA ASP A 416 22.61 -1.06 2.48
C ASP A 416 21.19 -1.32 2.99
N ILE A 417 20.20 -0.58 2.49
CA ILE A 417 18.79 -0.78 2.88
C ILE A 417 18.26 -2.12 2.39
N VAL A 418 18.62 -2.54 1.18
CA VAL A 418 18.25 -3.87 0.65
C VAL A 418 18.88 -4.97 1.51
N PHE A 419 20.12 -4.79 1.97
CA PHE A 419 20.78 -5.71 2.88
C PHE A 419 20.07 -5.75 4.25
N GLU A 420 19.76 -4.60 4.85
CA GLU A 420 19.01 -4.53 6.12
C GLU A 420 17.66 -5.26 6.03
N LEU A 421 16.92 -5.05 4.93
CA LEU A 421 15.65 -5.74 4.69
C LEU A 421 15.82 -7.25 4.48
N THR A 422 16.92 -7.67 3.86
CA THR A 422 17.29 -9.08 3.67
C THR A 422 17.57 -9.74 5.03
N GLU A 423 18.33 -9.07 5.90
CA GLU A 423 18.63 -9.56 7.25
C GLU A 423 17.36 -9.58 8.13
N LEU A 424 16.51 -8.56 8.01
CA LEU A 424 15.22 -8.52 8.69
C LEU A 424 14.37 -9.73 8.30
N HIS A 425 14.21 -9.99 7.00
CA HIS A 425 13.47 -11.13 6.48
C HIS A 425 14.07 -12.47 6.94
N SER A 426 15.42 -12.60 6.92
CA SER A 426 16.13 -13.78 7.44
C SER A 426 15.87 -13.98 8.94
N SER A 427 15.86 -12.91 9.72
CA SER A 427 15.51 -12.94 11.15
C SER A 427 14.07 -13.40 11.38
N ASP A 428 13.13 -12.87 10.59
CA ASP A 428 11.72 -13.24 10.66
C ASP A 428 11.52 -14.71 10.28
N GLN A 429 12.23 -15.22 9.28
CA GLN A 429 12.24 -16.65 8.94
C GLN A 429 12.75 -17.53 10.10
N ARG A 430 13.85 -17.15 10.76
CA ARG A 430 14.37 -17.91 11.92
C ARG A 430 13.35 -18.01 13.05
N SER A 431 12.46 -17.03 13.17
CA SER A 431 11.38 -16.99 14.15
C SER A 431 10.06 -17.58 13.64
N SER A 432 10.09 -18.18 12.46
CA SER A 432 8.92 -18.75 11.78
C SER A 432 8.97 -20.26 11.72
N ARG A 433 7.79 -20.87 11.58
CA ARG A 433 7.64 -22.26 11.21
C ARG A 433 7.61 -22.39 9.69
N GLU A 434 8.57 -23.09 9.09
CA GLU A 434 8.50 -23.43 7.67
C GLU A 434 7.44 -24.50 7.41
N LEU A 435 6.62 -24.31 6.39
CA LEU A 435 5.59 -25.25 5.99
C LEU A 435 6.15 -26.30 5.04
N ALA A 436 6.22 -27.56 5.48
CA ALA A 436 6.62 -28.66 4.61
C ALA A 436 5.42 -29.13 3.77
N HIS A 437 5.60 -29.26 2.46
CA HIS A 437 4.54 -29.68 1.52
C HIS A 437 3.91 -31.02 1.94
N ALA A 438 4.72 -32.04 2.26
CA ALA A 438 4.25 -33.35 2.69
C ALA A 438 3.41 -33.34 3.99
N VAL A 439 3.61 -32.34 4.86
CA VAL A 439 2.79 -32.14 6.05
C VAL A 439 1.51 -31.40 5.70
N TRP A 440 1.60 -30.38 4.83
CA TRP A 440 0.49 -29.58 4.37
C TRP A 440 -0.58 -30.42 3.63
N GLU A 441 -0.15 -31.33 2.78
CA GLU A 441 -1.06 -32.24 2.05
C GLU A 441 -1.91 -33.13 2.97
N LYS A 442 -1.41 -33.48 4.15
CA LYS A 442 -2.11 -34.35 5.12
C LYS A 442 -3.15 -33.64 5.97
N ARG A 443 -3.37 -32.31 5.79
CA ARG A 443 -4.38 -31.58 6.57
C ARG A 443 -5.77 -32.12 6.34
N GLY A 444 -6.58 -32.10 7.42
CA GLY A 444 -7.94 -32.67 7.40
C GLY A 444 -8.89 -31.94 6.45
N TRP A 445 -9.95 -32.63 6.04
CA TRP A 445 -10.95 -32.10 5.10
C TRP A 445 -11.64 -30.82 5.63
N GLY A 446 -11.81 -30.67 6.94
CA GLY A 446 -12.36 -29.45 7.53
C GLY A 446 -11.50 -28.19 7.28
N ALA A 447 -10.17 -28.32 7.26
CA ALA A 447 -9.26 -27.25 6.87
C ALA A 447 -9.44 -26.89 5.38
N ARG A 448 -9.49 -27.90 4.51
CA ARG A 448 -9.70 -27.73 3.07
C ARG A 448 -11.03 -27.04 2.74
N ILE A 449 -12.11 -27.33 3.50
CA ILE A 449 -13.39 -26.62 3.34
C ILE A 449 -13.25 -25.15 3.73
N ARG A 450 -12.61 -24.84 4.86
CA ARG A 450 -12.38 -23.44 5.28
C ARG A 450 -11.57 -22.66 4.24
N GLU A 451 -10.52 -23.27 3.71
CA GLU A 451 -9.70 -22.72 2.62
C GLU A 451 -10.57 -22.48 1.37
N GLY A 452 -11.43 -23.46 0.98
CA GLY A 452 -12.35 -23.32 -0.13
C GLY A 452 -13.34 -22.15 0.06
N VAL A 453 -13.88 -21.98 1.27
CA VAL A 453 -14.73 -20.82 1.61
C VAL A 453 -13.92 -19.52 1.51
N GLY A 454 -12.70 -19.49 2.04
CA GLY A 454 -11.79 -18.36 1.89
C GLY A 454 -11.51 -18.02 0.42
N ARG A 455 -11.25 -19.05 -0.41
CA ARG A 455 -11.00 -18.87 -1.85
C ARG A 455 -12.19 -18.26 -2.60
N LEU A 456 -13.42 -18.60 -2.23
CA LEU A 456 -14.62 -18.02 -2.84
C LEU A 456 -14.72 -16.51 -2.61
N VAL A 457 -14.24 -16.02 -1.46
CA VAL A 457 -14.29 -14.58 -1.15
C VAL A 457 -12.98 -13.84 -1.46
N SER A 458 -11.94 -14.57 -1.86
CA SER A 458 -10.61 -13.98 -2.18
C SER A 458 -10.65 -12.80 -3.16
N PRO A 459 -11.56 -12.72 -4.17
CA PRO A 459 -11.63 -11.55 -5.04
C PRO A 459 -12.15 -10.28 -4.35
N MET A 460 -12.62 -10.40 -3.09
CA MET A 460 -13.14 -9.28 -2.30
C MET A 460 -12.18 -8.85 -1.18
N LEU A 461 -11.12 -9.63 -0.97
CA LEU A 461 -10.10 -9.48 0.06
C LEU A 461 -8.86 -8.76 -0.45
#